data_698cfef4d126c7cdf1bc7ed6acfa8b2c
#
_entry.id   698cfef4d126c7cdf1bc7ed6acfa8b2c
#
_cell.length_a   1.000
_cell.length_b   1.000
_cell.length_c   1.000
_cell.angle_alpha   90.00
_cell.angle_beta   90.00
_cell.angle_gamma   90.00
#
_symmetry.space_group_name_H-M   'P 1'
#
loop_
_entity.id
_entity.type
_entity.pdbx_description
1 polymer ?
#
loop_
_entity_poly.entity_id
_entity_poly.type
_entity_poly.pdbx_seq_one_letter_code
_entity_poly.pdbx_strand_id
1 'polypeptide(L)'
;MSISRNAPSLAAAALAAVALLFFSQSPAHAVSHSPLRTSQNPTSPSPQPQLPALLAKAAEYCRKLESSAFDFVCREEISETIDPNLDIARNGPLLIDPVWTTYAGPSVIISWARKIKRSFVYDYQCVRAGRTIREMRTQLEENGKKKVVPNATLQTSVVVFGTALLGPVGLFGERFQPDYDFALAGEEKIGKTRVFVIDAMPKPGAPPSRNLYGKAWIDPATGNILKIEWSESRVGRFDVFEKRGELYKRKPRLVIRSEFSAEKNGIRFPSRLSVEEAYLKESGRAFVRSKTEVVYKDFKFFTVEYEIRD
;
A
#
# COMPACT_ATOMS: atom_id res chain seq x y z
N MET A 1 2.60 36.95 42.54
CA MET A 1 1.24 36.56 42.92
C MET A 1 0.96 35.25 42.20
N SER A 2 1.30 34.14 42.63
CA SER A 2 0.97 33.26 43.77
C SER A 2 -0.50 32.92 43.86
N ILE A 3 -0.74 31.65 43.86
CA ILE A 3 -1.79 30.80 44.39
C ILE A 3 -2.29 29.82 43.33
N SER A 4 -1.90 28.57 43.36
CA SER A 4 -2.04 27.41 44.28
C SER A 4 -3.22 26.50 44.00
N ARG A 5 -2.86 25.21 43.65
CA ARG A 5 -3.41 23.94 44.17
C ARG A 5 -4.90 23.63 44.01
N ASN A 6 -5.21 22.48 43.40
CA ASN A 6 -5.60 21.27 44.12
C ASN A 6 -5.93 20.11 43.17
N ALA A 7 -5.30 18.97 43.38
CA ALA A 7 -5.89 17.66 43.11
C ALA A 7 -6.60 17.21 44.43
N PRO A 8 -7.51 16.27 44.36
CA PRO A 8 -7.23 14.88 44.77
C PRO A 8 -7.99 13.85 43.89
N SER A 9 -7.40 12.67 43.64
CA SER A 9 -7.30 11.47 44.48
C SER A 9 -8.46 10.49 44.41
N LEU A 10 -8.15 9.30 43.92
CA LEU A 10 -8.56 7.96 44.32
C LEU A 10 -10.05 7.54 44.27
N ALA A 11 -10.31 6.46 43.53
CA ALA A 11 -10.84 5.23 44.16
C ALA A 11 -10.76 4.04 43.20
N ALA A 12 -10.02 3.04 43.64
CA ALA A 12 -10.01 1.69 43.12
C ALA A 12 -11.28 0.96 43.56
N ALA A 13 -11.81 0.09 42.72
CA ALA A 13 -12.67 -1.01 43.16
C ALA A 13 -12.42 -2.22 42.26
N ALA A 14 -11.72 -3.17 42.84
CA ALA A 14 -11.64 -4.55 42.38
C ALA A 14 -12.93 -5.27 42.73
N LEU A 15 -13.43 -6.15 41.86
CA LEU A 15 -14.32 -7.25 42.26
C LEU A 15 -13.98 -8.49 41.42
N ALA A 16 -13.62 -9.51 42.18
CA ALA A 16 -13.21 -10.84 41.73
C ALA A 16 -14.39 -11.80 41.59
N ALA A 17 -14.14 -12.81 40.77
CA ALA A 17 -14.54 -14.21 40.87
C ALA A 17 -16.04 -14.56 40.77
N VAL A 18 -16.35 -15.58 39.95
CA VAL A 18 -16.58 -16.97 40.43
C VAL A 18 -16.71 -17.88 39.19
N ALA A 19 -15.85 -18.90 39.20
CA ALA A 19 -15.95 -20.06 38.32
C ALA A 19 -17.07 -20.99 38.79
N LEU A 20 -17.80 -21.59 37.84
CA LEU A 20 -18.61 -22.78 38.13
C LEU A 20 -18.41 -23.81 37.01
N LEU A 21 -17.70 -24.86 37.38
CA LEU A 21 -17.53 -26.11 36.68
C LEU A 21 -18.86 -26.88 36.67
N PHE A 22 -19.28 -27.32 35.46
CA PHE A 22 -20.17 -28.46 35.36
C PHE A 22 -19.50 -29.56 34.55
N PHE A 23 -19.05 -30.58 35.27
CA PHE A 23 -18.77 -31.92 34.73
C PHE A 23 -20.10 -32.60 34.41
N SER A 24 -20.27 -33.06 33.20
CA SER A 24 -21.22 -34.13 32.93
C SER A 24 -20.50 -35.25 32.17
N GLN A 25 -20.34 -36.34 32.82
CA GLN A 25 -19.90 -37.64 32.28
C GLN A 25 -21.07 -38.29 31.55
N SER A 26 -20.81 -38.85 30.39
CA SER A 26 -21.67 -39.85 29.75
C SER A 26 -20.82 -40.97 29.15
N PRO A 27 -21.34 -42.21 29.13
CA PRO A 27 -20.51 -43.40 29.13
C PRO A 27 -20.10 -43.87 27.74
N ALA A 28 -19.01 -44.61 27.72
CA ALA A 28 -18.40 -45.29 26.63
C ALA A 28 -19.29 -46.37 26.00
N HIS A 29 -19.51 -46.29 24.67
CA HIS A 29 -19.80 -47.47 23.88
C HIS A 29 -18.56 -47.78 23.03
N ALA A 30 -17.97 -48.93 23.37
CA ALA A 30 -16.90 -49.53 22.59
C ALA A 30 -17.49 -50.13 21.30
N VAL A 31 -17.11 -49.55 20.16
CA VAL A 31 -17.28 -50.20 18.86
C VAL A 31 -15.88 -50.49 18.31
N SER A 32 -15.57 -51.75 18.26
CA SER A 32 -14.39 -52.31 17.64
C SER A 32 -14.45 -52.15 16.13
N HIS A 33 -13.60 -51.30 15.59
CA HIS A 33 -13.32 -51.24 14.14
C HIS A 33 -11.82 -51.48 13.91
N SER A 34 -11.56 -52.53 13.15
CA SER A 34 -10.24 -52.90 12.62
C SER A 34 -9.59 -51.74 11.88
N PRO A 35 -8.28 -51.52 12.00
CA PRO A 35 -7.60 -50.45 11.29
C PRO A 35 -7.39 -50.84 9.83
N LEU A 36 -8.08 -50.19 8.91
CA LEU A 36 -7.67 -50.09 7.51
C LEU A 36 -6.32 -49.33 7.48
N ARG A 37 -5.26 -50.09 7.16
CA ARG A 37 -3.94 -49.52 6.88
C ARG A 37 -4.04 -48.66 5.62
N THR A 38 -4.30 -47.39 5.79
CA THR A 38 -4.06 -46.39 4.74
C THR A 38 -2.56 -46.11 4.72
N SER A 39 -1.88 -46.66 3.73
CA SER A 39 -0.49 -46.34 3.42
C SER A 39 -0.44 -44.87 2.99
N GLN A 40 -0.24 -43.98 3.93
CA GLN A 40 0.15 -42.60 3.64
C GLN A 40 1.64 -42.63 3.28
N ASN A 41 1.91 -42.59 1.97
CA ASN A 41 3.24 -42.20 1.51
C ASN A 41 3.57 -40.86 2.17
N PRO A 42 4.67 -40.70 2.90
CA PRO A 42 5.13 -39.42 3.36
C PRO A 42 5.53 -38.64 2.11
N THR A 43 4.66 -37.71 1.68
CA THR A 43 5.03 -36.67 0.74
C THR A 43 6.17 -35.92 1.43
N SER A 44 7.40 -36.13 0.97
CA SER A 44 8.56 -35.37 1.44
C SER A 44 8.23 -33.88 1.38
N PRO A 45 8.36 -33.15 2.48
CA PRO A 45 8.13 -31.72 2.46
C PRO A 45 9.10 -31.15 1.43
N SER A 46 8.58 -30.52 0.39
CA SER A 46 9.41 -29.71 -0.52
C SER A 46 10.28 -28.79 0.35
N PRO A 47 11.58 -28.72 0.09
CA PRO A 47 12.47 -27.89 0.91
C PRO A 47 11.96 -26.46 0.83
N GLN A 48 11.33 -26.00 1.91
CA GLN A 48 10.94 -24.59 2.04
C GLN A 48 12.25 -23.79 1.96
N PRO A 49 12.36 -22.83 1.04
CA PRO A 49 13.54 -21.98 1.03
C PRO A 49 13.61 -21.32 2.40
N GLN A 50 14.74 -21.43 3.04
CA GLN A 50 14.95 -20.76 4.30
C GLN A 50 14.74 -19.27 4.07
N LEU A 51 13.90 -18.63 4.88
CA LEU A 51 13.59 -17.21 4.77
C LEU A 51 14.82 -16.32 4.56
N PRO A 52 15.96 -16.55 5.26
CA PRO A 52 17.20 -15.78 5.01
C PRO A 52 17.69 -15.87 3.56
N ALA A 53 17.63 -17.03 2.93
CA ALA A 53 18.08 -17.18 1.54
C ALA A 53 17.15 -16.43 0.56
N LEU A 54 15.85 -16.41 0.83
CA LEU A 54 14.89 -15.66 0.03
C LEU A 54 15.10 -14.13 0.19
N LEU A 55 15.34 -13.67 1.41
CA LEU A 55 15.64 -12.27 1.71
C LEU A 55 16.94 -11.81 1.05
N ALA A 56 17.99 -12.66 1.02
CA ALA A 56 19.24 -12.37 0.31
C ALA A 56 19.00 -12.20 -1.20
N LYS A 57 18.19 -13.08 -1.83
CA LYS A 57 17.82 -12.94 -3.24
C LYS A 57 16.99 -11.67 -3.49
N ALA A 58 16.07 -11.33 -2.61
CA ALA A 58 15.28 -10.11 -2.71
C ALA A 58 16.17 -8.86 -2.57
N ALA A 59 17.18 -8.88 -1.70
CA ALA A 59 18.16 -7.81 -1.59
C ALA A 59 18.98 -7.63 -2.88
N GLU A 60 19.40 -8.73 -3.48
CA GLU A 60 20.11 -8.69 -4.77
C GLU A 60 19.23 -8.14 -5.90
N TYR A 61 17.96 -8.54 -5.96
CA TYR A 61 16.98 -7.92 -6.86
C TYR A 61 16.87 -6.41 -6.62
N CYS A 62 16.75 -5.98 -5.36
CA CYS A 62 16.67 -4.56 -5.00
C CYS A 62 17.90 -3.77 -5.43
N ARG A 63 19.09 -4.36 -5.26
CA ARG A 63 20.35 -3.76 -5.71
C ARG A 63 20.38 -3.57 -7.23
N LYS A 64 19.94 -4.57 -8.00
CA LYS A 64 19.82 -4.48 -9.46
C LYS A 64 18.79 -3.45 -9.89
N LEU A 65 17.62 -3.42 -9.24
CA LEU A 65 16.57 -2.45 -9.51
C LEU A 65 17.06 -1.02 -9.23
N GLU A 66 17.74 -0.78 -8.11
CA GLU A 66 18.28 0.53 -7.75
C GLU A 66 19.35 1.01 -8.76
N SER A 67 20.22 0.11 -9.22
CA SER A 67 21.23 0.45 -10.25
C SER A 67 20.59 0.76 -11.59
N SER A 68 19.57 0.00 -12.00
CA SER A 68 18.89 0.15 -13.30
C SER A 68 17.85 1.27 -13.29
N ALA A 69 17.60 1.91 -12.16
CA ALA A 69 16.58 2.99 -12.05
C ALA A 69 16.90 4.21 -12.91
N PHE A 70 18.15 4.39 -13.30
CA PHE A 70 18.64 5.51 -14.12
C PHE A 70 18.72 5.20 -15.61
N ASP A 71 18.53 3.95 -15.98
CA ASP A 71 18.82 3.45 -17.32
C ASP A 71 17.60 3.46 -18.24
N PHE A 72 16.50 4.11 -17.82
CA PHE A 72 15.29 4.16 -18.63
C PHE A 72 14.48 5.45 -18.47
N VAL A 73 13.64 5.70 -19.49
CA VAL A 73 12.45 6.54 -19.40
C VAL A 73 11.24 5.68 -19.68
N CYS A 74 10.10 6.03 -19.11
CA CYS A 74 8.84 5.36 -19.39
C CYS A 74 7.67 6.35 -19.39
N ARG A 75 6.55 5.92 -19.94
CA ARG A 75 5.28 6.65 -19.86
C ARG A 75 4.58 6.31 -18.56
N GLU A 76 4.27 7.32 -17.76
CA GLU A 76 3.49 7.22 -16.54
C GLU A 76 2.10 7.78 -16.80
N GLU A 77 1.08 6.93 -16.75
CA GLU A 77 -0.32 7.32 -16.92
C GLU A 77 -1.03 7.24 -15.57
N ILE A 78 -1.63 8.34 -15.18
CA ILE A 78 -2.35 8.46 -13.91
C ILE A 78 -3.83 8.69 -14.19
N SER A 79 -4.67 7.89 -13.57
CA SER A 79 -6.11 8.10 -13.53
C SER A 79 -6.57 8.23 -12.09
N GLU A 80 -7.40 9.23 -11.81
CA GLU A 80 -7.92 9.50 -10.48
C GLU A 80 -9.44 9.67 -10.52
N THR A 81 -10.11 9.06 -9.56
CA THR A 81 -11.55 9.25 -9.34
C THR A 81 -11.76 9.64 -7.89
N ILE A 82 -12.46 10.76 -7.65
CA ILE A 82 -12.76 11.29 -6.33
C ILE A 82 -14.28 11.38 -6.19
N ASP A 83 -14.80 10.94 -5.06
CA ASP A 83 -16.21 11.14 -4.68
C ASP A 83 -16.34 12.34 -3.73
N PRO A 84 -16.74 13.52 -4.23
CA PRO A 84 -16.86 14.73 -3.41
C PRO A 84 -18.04 14.68 -2.44
N ASN A 85 -19.00 13.77 -2.64
CA ASN A 85 -20.19 13.65 -1.78
C ASN A 85 -19.82 13.31 -0.34
N LEU A 86 -18.67 12.67 -0.13
CA LEU A 86 -18.18 12.37 1.21
C LEU A 86 -17.69 13.62 1.94
N ASP A 87 -17.23 14.63 1.21
CA ASP A 87 -16.86 15.94 1.78
C ASP A 87 -18.11 16.77 2.14
N ILE A 88 -19.17 16.62 1.36
CA ILE A 88 -20.46 17.29 1.57
C ILE A 88 -21.16 16.81 2.84
N ALA A 89 -21.22 15.49 3.02
CA ALA A 89 -21.90 14.87 4.16
C ALA A 89 -21.40 15.32 5.53
N ARG A 90 -20.29 16.03 5.57
CA ARG A 90 -19.63 16.53 6.75
C ARG A 90 -19.98 17.98 7.11
N ASN A 91 -20.12 18.84 6.11
CA ASN A 91 -20.35 20.28 6.29
C ASN A 91 -21.85 20.62 6.25
N GLY A 92 -22.71 19.61 6.24
CA GLY A 92 -24.11 19.78 5.87
C GLY A 92 -24.27 19.86 4.34
N PRO A 93 -25.49 19.95 3.82
CA PRO A 93 -25.71 20.11 2.40
C PRO A 93 -24.96 21.37 1.93
N LEU A 94 -24.09 21.21 0.94
CA LEU A 94 -23.62 22.35 0.17
C LEU A 94 -24.88 23.04 -0.35
N LEU A 95 -25.16 24.25 0.13
CA LEU A 95 -26.12 25.16 -0.49
C LEU A 95 -25.50 25.58 -1.83
N ILE A 96 -25.58 24.70 -2.82
CA ILE A 96 -25.30 25.05 -4.20
C ILE A 96 -26.52 25.90 -4.59
N ASP A 97 -26.33 27.19 -4.70
CA ASP A 97 -27.27 28.24 -5.05
C ASP A 97 -28.75 27.90 -4.80
N PRO A 98 -29.44 28.57 -3.89
CA PRO A 98 -30.85 28.31 -3.68
C PRO A 98 -31.58 28.61 -4.99
N VAL A 99 -32.02 27.54 -5.68
CA VAL A 99 -33.00 27.73 -6.77
C VAL A 99 -34.30 28.16 -6.09
N TRP A 100 -34.58 29.45 -6.09
CA TRP A 100 -35.82 30.01 -5.64
C TRP A 100 -36.93 29.61 -6.62
N THR A 101 -37.61 28.50 -6.32
CA THR A 101 -38.88 28.21 -7.01
C THR A 101 -39.98 28.97 -6.30
N THR A 102 -40.66 29.81 -7.02
CA THR A 102 -41.65 30.81 -6.56
C THR A 102 -42.91 30.21 -5.91
N TYR A 103 -43.04 28.90 -5.72
CA TYR A 103 -44.31 28.29 -5.29
C TYR A 103 -44.27 27.24 -4.16
N ALA A 104 -43.14 26.91 -3.64
CA ALA A 104 -43.10 26.02 -2.48
C ALA A 104 -41.83 26.36 -1.70
N GLY A 105 -41.90 26.89 -0.53
CA GLY A 105 -40.77 27.27 0.32
C GLY A 105 -39.38 26.71 -0.01
N PRO A 106 -38.34 27.04 0.67
CA PRO A 106 -36.96 26.68 0.27
C PRO A 106 -36.83 25.17 0.20
N SER A 107 -36.98 24.60 -0.99
CA SER A 107 -36.66 23.20 -1.27
C SER A 107 -35.16 23.10 -1.30
N VAL A 108 -34.56 22.54 -0.27
CA VAL A 108 -33.14 22.18 -0.29
C VAL A 108 -32.97 21.03 -1.28
N ILE A 109 -32.65 21.35 -2.52
CA ILE A 109 -32.26 20.31 -3.50
C ILE A 109 -30.88 19.83 -3.09
N ILE A 110 -30.81 18.67 -2.45
CA ILE A 110 -29.54 17.96 -2.21
C ILE A 110 -29.08 17.43 -3.57
N SER A 111 -28.30 18.21 -4.29
CA SER A 111 -27.67 17.76 -5.52
C SER A 111 -26.42 16.95 -5.15
N TRP A 112 -26.45 15.66 -5.47
CA TRP A 112 -25.26 14.81 -5.36
C TRP A 112 -24.25 15.26 -6.42
N ALA A 113 -23.07 15.71 -5.98
CA ALA A 113 -22.01 16.08 -6.90
C ALA A 113 -21.52 14.84 -7.67
N ARG A 114 -21.28 15.01 -8.96
CA ARG A 114 -20.69 13.94 -9.78
C ARG A 114 -19.27 13.65 -9.33
N LYS A 115 -18.87 12.37 -9.44
CA LYS A 115 -17.49 11.97 -9.20
C LYS A 115 -16.56 12.75 -10.12
N ILE A 116 -15.52 13.31 -9.53
CA ILE A 116 -14.48 14.02 -10.26
C ILE A 116 -13.52 12.96 -10.84
N LYS A 117 -13.28 13.05 -12.15
CA LYS A 117 -12.32 12.21 -12.85
C LYS A 117 -11.21 13.09 -13.39
N ARG A 118 -9.97 12.67 -13.17
CA ARG A 118 -8.77 13.34 -13.68
C ARG A 118 -7.88 12.32 -14.34
N SER A 119 -7.14 12.73 -15.37
CA SER A 119 -6.11 11.89 -15.97
C SER A 119 -4.91 12.73 -16.35
N PHE A 120 -3.72 12.16 -16.19
CA PHE A 120 -2.46 12.79 -16.53
C PHE A 120 -1.56 11.78 -17.22
N VAL A 121 -0.78 12.27 -18.16
CA VAL A 121 0.25 11.48 -18.83
C VAL A 121 1.57 12.21 -18.71
N TYR A 122 2.60 11.50 -18.27
CA TYR A 122 3.95 12.01 -18.09
C TYR A 122 4.98 11.14 -18.82
N ASP A 123 6.03 11.77 -19.33
CA ASP A 123 7.32 11.11 -19.48
C ASP A 123 8.00 11.12 -18.10
N TYR A 124 8.35 9.93 -17.63
CA TYR A 124 8.89 9.69 -16.29
C TYR A 124 10.31 9.11 -16.38
N GLN A 125 11.19 9.63 -15.55
CA GLN A 125 12.56 9.10 -15.38
C GLN A 125 13.08 9.36 -13.97
N CYS A 126 14.05 8.54 -13.54
CA CYS A 126 14.87 8.81 -12.38
C CYS A 126 16.20 9.43 -12.79
N VAL A 127 16.66 10.41 -12.04
CA VAL A 127 17.96 11.03 -12.22
C VAL A 127 18.72 11.06 -10.91
N ARG A 128 20.04 10.98 -11.00
CA ARG A 128 20.90 11.15 -9.84
C ARG A 128 21.09 12.65 -9.56
N ALA A 129 20.74 13.07 -8.36
CA ALA A 129 20.94 14.44 -7.87
C ALA A 129 21.91 14.39 -6.67
N GLY A 130 23.20 14.43 -6.94
CA GLY A 130 24.25 14.22 -5.94
C GLY A 130 24.16 12.79 -5.34
N ARG A 131 23.89 12.69 -4.04
CA ARG A 131 23.72 11.41 -3.32
C ARG A 131 22.29 10.88 -3.29
N THR A 132 21.34 11.63 -3.86
CA THR A 132 19.91 11.28 -3.84
C THR A 132 19.41 10.88 -5.23
N ILE A 133 18.33 10.10 -5.24
CA ILE A 133 17.57 9.78 -6.45
C ILE A 133 16.42 10.77 -6.50
N ARG A 134 16.24 11.41 -7.65
CA ARG A 134 15.14 12.32 -7.91
C ARG A 134 14.33 11.82 -9.09
N GLU A 135 13.02 11.80 -8.94
CA GLU A 135 12.09 11.57 -10.03
C GLU A 135 11.86 12.86 -10.80
N MET A 136 11.90 12.74 -12.12
CA MET A 136 11.58 13.84 -13.04
C MET A 136 10.41 13.45 -13.91
N ARG A 137 9.53 14.42 -14.15
CA ARG A 137 8.35 14.27 -15.00
C ARG A 137 8.23 15.42 -15.97
N THR A 138 7.96 15.09 -17.22
CA THR A 138 7.42 16.05 -18.19
C THR A 138 5.97 15.70 -18.41
N GLN A 139 5.04 16.56 -18.05
CA GLN A 139 3.62 16.35 -18.34
C GLN A 139 3.41 16.46 -19.84
N LEU A 140 2.68 15.52 -20.42
CA LEU A 140 2.35 15.47 -21.85
C LEU A 140 0.86 15.75 -22.08
N GLU A 141 0.01 15.25 -21.19
CA GLU A 141 -1.44 15.37 -21.31
C GLU A 141 -2.11 15.60 -19.95
N GLU A 142 -3.24 16.30 -19.99
CA GLU A 142 -4.16 16.45 -18.86
C GLU A 142 -5.61 16.29 -19.36
N ASN A 143 -6.35 15.35 -18.75
CA ASN A 143 -7.73 15.04 -19.12
C ASN A 143 -7.93 14.81 -20.63
N GLY A 144 -6.99 14.07 -21.24
CA GLY A 144 -6.99 13.74 -22.67
C GLY A 144 -6.63 14.90 -23.61
N LYS A 145 -6.21 16.05 -23.06
CA LYS A 145 -5.75 17.20 -23.85
C LYS A 145 -4.24 17.34 -23.74
N LYS A 146 -3.57 17.57 -24.87
CA LYS A 146 -2.14 17.84 -24.92
C LYS A 146 -1.79 19.05 -24.05
N LYS A 147 -0.86 18.86 -23.12
CA LYS A 147 -0.38 19.90 -22.22
C LYS A 147 1.07 19.59 -21.82
N VAL A 148 2.01 20.17 -22.54
CA VAL A 148 3.43 19.91 -22.29
C VAL A 148 3.95 20.88 -21.21
N VAL A 149 4.37 20.32 -20.07
CA VAL A 149 4.97 21.06 -18.96
C VAL A 149 6.23 20.32 -18.50
N PRO A 150 7.42 20.85 -18.75
CA PRO A 150 8.67 20.25 -18.26
C PRO A 150 8.79 20.43 -16.75
N ASN A 151 9.48 19.50 -16.08
CA ASN A 151 9.67 19.47 -14.64
C ASN A 151 8.35 19.57 -13.84
N ALA A 152 7.31 18.93 -14.36
CA ALA A 152 5.99 18.97 -13.76
C ALA A 152 5.98 18.31 -12.37
N THR A 153 5.25 18.91 -11.44
CA THR A 153 4.93 18.28 -10.16
C THR A 153 3.78 17.31 -10.33
N LEU A 154 3.81 16.23 -9.57
CA LEU A 154 2.74 15.24 -9.56
C LEU A 154 1.45 15.88 -9.01
N GLN A 155 0.40 15.91 -9.84
CA GLN A 155 -0.89 16.54 -9.51
C GLN A 155 -1.95 15.48 -9.23
N THR A 156 -1.97 14.95 -8.01
CA THR A 156 -3.03 14.05 -7.55
C THR A 156 -3.55 14.52 -6.20
N SER A 157 -4.82 14.21 -5.88
CA SER A 157 -5.42 14.50 -4.57
C SER A 157 -4.96 13.50 -3.51
N VAL A 158 -4.53 12.33 -3.93
CA VAL A 158 -3.94 11.28 -3.10
C VAL A 158 -2.45 11.31 -3.33
N VAL A 159 -1.69 11.30 -2.25
CA VAL A 159 -0.23 11.27 -2.35
C VAL A 159 0.19 9.94 -2.94
N VAL A 160 0.56 9.96 -4.21
CA VAL A 160 1.25 8.86 -4.87
C VAL A 160 2.73 9.05 -4.58
N PHE A 161 3.36 7.99 -4.06
CA PHE A 161 4.76 8.07 -3.65
C PHE A 161 5.64 8.39 -4.83
N GLY A 162 6.46 9.38 -4.64
CA GLY A 162 7.55 9.69 -5.49
C GLY A 162 8.60 8.56 -5.59
N THR A 163 8.38 7.41 -5.00
CA THR A 163 9.32 6.27 -4.96
C THR A 163 8.64 4.94 -5.27
N ALA A 164 7.59 4.93 -6.08
CA ALA A 164 6.91 3.70 -6.49
C ALA A 164 7.89 2.67 -7.06
N LEU A 165 8.87 3.14 -7.83
CA LEU A 165 9.95 2.33 -8.39
C LEU A 165 10.83 1.73 -7.29
N LEU A 166 11.19 2.50 -6.27
CA LEU A 166 12.16 2.14 -5.25
C LEU A 166 11.53 1.65 -3.93
N GLY A 167 10.20 1.52 -3.89
CA GLY A 167 9.51 0.94 -2.75
C GLY A 167 10.09 -0.40 -2.29
N PRO A 168 10.31 -1.37 -3.20
CA PRO A 168 10.96 -2.63 -2.87
C PRO A 168 12.32 -2.47 -2.21
N VAL A 169 13.12 -1.51 -2.67
CA VAL A 169 14.46 -1.22 -2.12
C VAL A 169 14.36 -0.77 -0.67
N GLY A 170 13.39 0.09 -0.35
CA GLY A 170 13.15 0.57 1.01
C GLY A 170 12.70 -0.51 1.99
N LEU A 171 12.17 -1.65 1.50
CA LEU A 171 11.67 -2.74 2.31
C LEU A 171 12.65 -3.92 2.37
N PHE A 172 13.21 -4.32 1.22
CA PHE A 172 14.02 -5.53 1.08
C PHE A 172 15.50 -5.26 0.78
N GLY A 173 15.90 -4.00 0.55
CA GLY A 173 17.31 -3.67 0.37
C GLY A 173 18.14 -4.09 1.59
N GLU A 174 19.29 -4.68 1.37
CA GLU A 174 20.17 -5.26 2.41
C GLU A 174 20.37 -4.31 3.60
N ARG A 175 20.64 -3.03 3.33
CA ARG A 175 20.85 -1.97 4.35
C ARG A 175 19.61 -1.67 5.21
N PHE A 176 18.41 -2.11 4.79
CA PHE A 176 17.16 -1.84 5.49
C PHE A 176 16.60 -3.06 6.21
N GLN A 177 16.97 -4.27 5.78
CA GLN A 177 16.50 -5.53 6.40
C GLN A 177 16.71 -5.60 7.91
N PRO A 178 17.80 -5.09 8.50
CA PRO A 178 17.98 -5.11 9.96
C PRO A 178 16.88 -4.37 10.75
N ASP A 179 16.18 -3.43 10.13
CA ASP A 179 15.13 -2.63 10.76
C ASP A 179 13.75 -3.32 10.74
N TYR A 180 13.64 -4.50 10.10
CA TYR A 180 12.38 -5.20 9.92
C TYR A 180 12.39 -6.61 10.50
N ASP A 181 11.20 -7.04 10.95
CA ASP A 181 10.86 -8.43 11.17
C ASP A 181 10.16 -8.96 9.93
N PHE A 182 10.63 -10.12 9.44
CA PHE A 182 10.09 -10.79 8.28
C PHE A 182 9.51 -12.15 8.66
N ALA A 183 8.32 -12.46 8.13
CA ALA A 183 7.68 -13.75 8.31
C ALA A 183 7.19 -14.32 6.96
N LEU A 184 7.38 -15.63 6.78
CA LEU A 184 6.78 -16.34 5.66
C LEU A 184 5.29 -16.52 5.94
N ALA A 185 4.44 -15.79 5.22
CA ALA A 185 2.98 -15.83 5.38
C ALA A 185 2.32 -16.96 4.59
N GLY A 186 3.01 -17.48 3.58
CA GLY A 186 2.48 -18.57 2.76
C GLY A 186 3.09 -18.65 1.37
N GLU A 187 2.41 -19.41 0.53
CA GLU A 187 2.76 -19.63 -0.85
C GLU A 187 1.53 -19.44 -1.73
N GLU A 188 1.69 -18.75 -2.84
CA GLU A 188 0.64 -18.47 -3.80
C GLU A 188 1.13 -18.65 -5.24
N LYS A 189 0.22 -18.46 -6.21
CA LYS A 189 0.56 -18.40 -7.64
C LYS A 189 0.11 -17.05 -8.21
N ILE A 190 1.01 -16.40 -8.93
CA ILE A 190 0.69 -15.22 -9.77
C ILE A 190 0.87 -15.67 -11.23
N GLY A 191 -0.23 -15.81 -11.94
CA GLY A 191 -0.22 -16.44 -13.28
C GLY A 191 0.32 -17.87 -13.21
N LYS A 192 1.46 -18.13 -13.88
CA LYS A 192 2.14 -19.44 -13.86
C LYS A 192 3.28 -19.51 -12.82
N THR A 193 3.63 -18.42 -12.19
CA THR A 193 4.76 -18.34 -11.27
C THR A 193 4.32 -18.67 -9.85
N ARG A 194 4.99 -19.64 -9.22
CA ARG A 194 4.90 -19.92 -7.80
C ARG A 194 5.66 -18.82 -7.04
N VAL A 195 5.06 -18.24 -6.01
CA VAL A 195 5.61 -17.14 -5.25
C VAL A 195 5.48 -17.40 -3.75
N PHE A 196 6.41 -16.89 -2.98
CA PHE A 196 6.31 -16.84 -1.53
C PHE A 196 5.78 -15.49 -1.11
N VAL A 197 4.87 -15.51 -0.13
CA VAL A 197 4.31 -14.32 0.49
C VAL A 197 5.08 -14.02 1.76
N ILE A 198 5.73 -12.87 1.82
CA ILE A 198 6.50 -12.41 2.96
C ILE A 198 5.77 -11.24 3.61
N ASP A 199 5.46 -11.36 4.89
CA ASP A 199 5.08 -10.24 5.74
C ASP A 199 6.34 -9.53 6.23
N ALA A 200 6.36 -8.20 6.10
CA ALA A 200 7.44 -7.35 6.59
C ALA A 200 6.85 -6.26 7.50
N MET A 201 7.35 -6.18 8.73
CA MET A 201 6.93 -5.21 9.73
C MET A 201 8.15 -4.50 10.31
N PRO A 202 8.12 -3.17 10.54
CA PRO A 202 9.20 -2.49 11.25
C PRO A 202 9.35 -3.05 12.66
N LYS A 203 10.60 -3.25 13.08
CA LYS A 203 10.90 -3.64 14.47
C LYS A 203 10.52 -2.53 15.45
N PRO A 204 10.18 -2.87 16.69
CA PRO A 204 10.09 -1.90 17.78
C PRO A 204 11.40 -1.10 17.86
N GLY A 205 11.30 0.24 17.81
CA GLY A 205 12.48 1.11 17.84
C GLY A 205 13.14 1.37 16.49
N ALA A 206 12.63 0.82 15.40
CA ALA A 206 13.07 1.21 14.06
C ALA A 206 12.90 2.72 13.83
N PRO A 207 13.78 3.35 13.02
CA PRO A 207 13.66 4.78 12.72
C PRO A 207 12.27 5.13 12.17
N PRO A 208 11.68 6.29 12.52
CA PRO A 208 10.37 6.72 12.00
C PRO A 208 10.28 6.79 10.47
N SER A 209 11.43 6.86 9.80
CA SER A 209 11.51 6.78 8.34
C SER A 209 11.22 5.39 7.77
N ARG A 210 11.18 4.34 8.62
CA ARG A 210 10.80 2.96 8.26
C ARG A 210 9.29 2.79 8.34
N ASN A 211 8.58 3.55 7.53
CA ASN A 211 7.12 3.56 7.47
C ASN A 211 6.55 2.75 6.30
N LEU A 212 7.40 2.11 5.49
CA LEU A 212 7.02 1.18 4.43
C LEU A 212 6.99 -0.23 5.01
N TYR A 213 5.84 -0.87 5.05
CA TYR A 213 5.68 -2.26 5.47
C TYR A 213 4.46 -2.89 4.80
N GLY A 214 4.38 -4.21 4.82
CA GLY A 214 3.28 -4.93 4.21
C GLY A 214 3.67 -6.32 3.70
N LYS A 215 2.89 -6.84 2.77
CA LYS A 215 3.08 -8.15 2.17
C LYS A 215 3.71 -8.03 0.80
N ALA A 216 4.73 -8.86 0.55
CA ALA A 216 5.36 -8.95 -0.76
C ALA A 216 5.29 -10.38 -1.31
N TRP A 217 5.04 -10.50 -2.60
CA TRP A 217 5.03 -11.73 -3.37
C TRP A 217 6.34 -11.84 -4.14
N ILE A 218 7.16 -12.80 -3.75
CA ILE A 218 8.54 -12.94 -4.22
C ILE A 218 8.70 -14.28 -4.95
N ASP A 219 9.28 -14.24 -6.14
CA ASP A 219 9.69 -15.44 -6.88
C ASP A 219 10.91 -16.08 -6.19
N PRO A 220 10.79 -17.31 -5.66
CA PRO A 220 11.88 -17.96 -4.96
C PRO A 220 13.09 -18.33 -5.86
N ALA A 221 12.88 -18.43 -7.17
CA ALA A 221 13.95 -18.75 -8.10
C ALA A 221 14.87 -17.55 -8.31
N THR A 222 14.29 -16.38 -8.54
CA THR A 222 15.01 -15.17 -8.97
C THR A 222 15.15 -14.12 -7.87
N GLY A 223 14.32 -14.15 -6.83
CA GLY A 223 14.20 -13.08 -5.84
C GLY A 223 13.40 -11.87 -6.32
N ASN A 224 12.90 -11.91 -7.56
CA ASN A 224 12.11 -10.81 -8.10
C ASN A 224 10.82 -10.61 -7.31
N ILE A 225 10.51 -9.38 -6.99
CA ILE A 225 9.25 -8.98 -6.37
C ILE A 225 8.22 -8.77 -7.49
N LEU A 226 7.07 -9.46 -7.40
CA LEU A 226 6.00 -9.37 -8.39
C LEU A 226 4.90 -8.40 -7.96
N LYS A 227 4.67 -8.33 -6.64
CA LYS A 227 3.61 -7.51 -6.06
C LYS A 227 3.96 -7.13 -4.63
N ILE A 228 3.53 -5.95 -4.20
CA ILE A 228 3.53 -5.56 -2.79
C ILE A 228 2.15 -5.00 -2.45
N GLU A 229 1.56 -5.45 -1.36
CA GLU A 229 0.41 -4.83 -0.71
C GLU A 229 0.91 -4.13 0.56
N TRP A 230 0.89 -2.79 0.51
CA TRP A 230 1.35 -1.96 1.62
C TRP A 230 0.27 -1.95 2.71
N SER A 231 0.61 -2.47 3.88
CA SER A 231 -0.31 -2.47 5.02
C SER A 231 -0.24 -1.11 5.70
N GLU A 232 -1.37 -0.61 6.19
CA GLU A 232 -1.55 0.61 7.01
C GLU A 232 -0.35 1.58 7.08
N SER A 233 0.49 1.51 6.03
CA SER A 233 1.72 2.27 5.94
C SER A 233 1.37 3.74 5.97
N ARG A 234 1.95 4.47 6.89
CA ARG A 234 1.87 5.93 6.92
C ARG A 234 2.70 6.55 5.82
N VAL A 235 2.51 6.03 4.62
CA VAL A 235 3.30 6.34 3.46
C VAL A 235 2.84 7.68 2.91
N GLY A 236 3.79 8.58 2.62
CA GLY A 236 3.50 9.91 2.13
C GLY A 236 2.92 10.83 3.21
N ARG A 237 1.93 11.61 2.84
CA ARG A 237 1.24 12.53 3.74
C ARG A 237 0.04 11.87 4.41
N PHE A 238 0.27 10.79 5.14
CA PHE A 238 -0.80 10.07 5.85
C PHE A 238 -1.54 10.97 6.85
N ASP A 239 -0.88 12.02 7.36
CA ASP A 239 -1.48 13.05 8.19
C ASP A 239 -2.73 13.69 7.57
N VAL A 240 -2.78 13.79 6.25
CA VAL A 240 -3.96 14.31 5.52
C VAL A 240 -5.14 13.35 5.65
N PHE A 241 -4.89 12.04 5.59
CA PHE A 241 -5.92 11.02 5.74
C PHE A 241 -6.42 10.92 7.18
N GLU A 242 -5.51 11.03 8.16
CA GLU A 242 -5.87 11.06 9.58
C GLU A 242 -6.77 12.27 9.89
N LYS A 243 -6.35 13.48 9.53
CA LYS A 243 -7.16 14.70 9.69
C LYS A 243 -8.52 14.59 9.04
N ARG A 244 -8.58 14.03 7.84
CA ARG A 244 -9.85 13.79 7.14
C ARG A 244 -10.69 12.73 7.85
N GLY A 245 -10.06 11.69 8.39
CA GLY A 245 -10.71 10.67 9.22
C GLY A 245 -11.34 11.25 10.48
N GLU A 246 -10.63 12.12 11.20
CA GLU A 246 -11.15 12.88 12.36
C GLU A 246 -12.39 13.67 11.97
N LEU A 247 -12.31 14.36 10.85
CA LEU A 247 -13.38 15.16 10.33
C LEU A 247 -14.63 14.33 9.95
N TYR A 248 -14.45 13.12 9.42
CA TYR A 248 -15.56 12.18 9.15
C TYR A 248 -15.98 11.41 10.39
N LYS A 249 -15.23 11.53 11.51
CA LYS A 249 -15.38 10.69 12.70
C LYS A 249 -15.29 9.21 12.32
N ARG A 250 -14.30 8.86 11.50
CA ARG A 250 -14.10 7.52 10.95
C ARG A 250 -12.61 7.19 10.82
N LYS A 251 -12.27 5.92 11.05
CA LYS A 251 -10.89 5.45 10.89
C LYS A 251 -10.50 5.47 9.41
N PRO A 252 -9.42 6.16 9.02
CA PRO A 252 -8.90 6.10 7.66
C PRO A 252 -8.34 4.72 7.36
N ARG A 253 -8.49 4.28 6.11
CA ARG A 253 -7.88 3.08 5.56
C ARG A 253 -7.27 3.42 4.20
N LEU A 254 -5.96 3.40 4.13
CA LEU A 254 -5.23 3.58 2.88
C LEU A 254 -4.83 2.20 2.36
N VAL A 255 -5.31 1.84 1.16
CA VAL A 255 -4.94 0.59 0.50
C VAL A 255 -4.03 0.92 -0.67
N ILE A 256 -2.80 0.44 -0.62
CA ILE A 256 -1.81 0.65 -1.67
C ILE A 256 -1.33 -0.70 -2.17
N ARG A 257 -1.26 -0.85 -3.51
CA ARG A 257 -0.71 -2.03 -4.18
C ARG A 257 0.24 -1.61 -5.27
N SER A 258 1.40 -2.24 -5.30
CA SER A 258 2.39 -2.10 -6.36
C SER A 258 2.55 -3.42 -7.08
N GLU A 259 2.54 -3.41 -8.41
CA GLU A 259 2.75 -4.57 -9.27
C GLU A 259 3.98 -4.36 -10.14
N PHE A 260 4.76 -5.42 -10.34
CA PHE A 260 6.04 -5.41 -11.05
C PHE A 260 6.00 -6.47 -12.16
N SER A 261 5.39 -6.12 -13.30
CA SER A 261 5.25 -7.04 -14.44
C SER A 261 6.07 -6.64 -15.67
N ALA A 262 6.55 -5.41 -15.75
CA ALA A 262 7.48 -5.01 -16.81
C ALA A 262 8.85 -5.66 -16.52
N GLU A 263 9.43 -6.36 -17.51
CA GLU A 263 10.68 -7.09 -17.32
C GLU A 263 11.71 -6.73 -18.38
N LYS A 264 12.92 -6.49 -17.94
CA LYS A 264 14.08 -6.29 -18.80
C LYS A 264 15.33 -6.90 -18.13
N ASN A 265 16.07 -7.72 -18.87
CA ASN A 265 17.30 -8.39 -18.41
C ASN A 265 17.12 -9.16 -17.09
N GLY A 266 15.95 -9.82 -16.91
CA GLY A 266 15.63 -10.57 -15.70
C GLY A 266 15.27 -9.71 -14.47
N ILE A 267 15.18 -8.38 -14.63
CA ILE A 267 14.77 -7.45 -13.58
C ILE A 267 13.32 -7.03 -13.85
N ARG A 268 12.49 -7.05 -12.82
CA ARG A 268 11.12 -6.57 -12.90
C ARG A 268 11.01 -5.13 -12.43
N PHE A 269 10.34 -4.33 -13.24
CA PHE A 269 10.06 -2.92 -12.99
C PHE A 269 8.57 -2.72 -12.65
N PRO A 270 8.22 -1.63 -11.95
CA PRO A 270 6.83 -1.33 -11.65
C PRO A 270 6.02 -1.21 -12.95
N SER A 271 4.86 -1.82 -12.94
CA SER A 271 3.90 -1.74 -14.05
C SER A 271 2.63 -1.02 -13.64
N ARG A 272 2.26 -1.14 -12.36
CA ARG A 272 1.04 -0.53 -11.82
C ARG A 272 1.23 -0.18 -10.36
N LEU A 273 0.67 0.96 -9.96
CA LEU A 273 0.45 1.34 -8.58
C LEU A 273 -1.01 1.75 -8.41
N SER A 274 -1.71 1.18 -7.44
CA SER A 274 -3.06 1.60 -7.08
C SER A 274 -3.09 2.11 -5.65
N VAL A 275 -3.78 3.23 -5.44
CA VAL A 275 -3.99 3.85 -4.13
C VAL A 275 -5.47 4.06 -3.94
N GLU A 276 -6.03 3.53 -2.88
CA GLU A 276 -7.43 3.69 -2.52
C GLU A 276 -7.54 4.33 -1.14
N GLU A 277 -8.11 5.52 -1.08
CA GLU A 277 -8.45 6.23 0.14
C GLU A 277 -9.85 5.82 0.57
N ALA A 278 -9.95 5.18 1.72
CA ALA A 278 -11.21 4.71 2.27
C ALA A 278 -11.34 5.06 3.76
N TYR A 279 -12.57 5.03 4.25
CA TYR A 279 -12.91 5.30 5.65
C TYR A 279 -13.86 4.24 6.17
N LEU A 280 -13.57 3.68 7.34
CA LEU A 280 -14.35 2.61 7.94
C LEU A 280 -15.57 3.18 8.66
N LYS A 281 -16.76 2.67 8.33
CA LYS A 281 -17.98 2.88 9.10
C LYS A 281 -17.96 2.05 10.38
N GLU A 282 -18.75 2.40 11.36
CA GLU A 282 -18.92 1.62 12.60
C GLU A 282 -19.32 0.16 12.32
N SER A 283 -20.06 -0.07 11.24
CA SER A 283 -20.42 -1.41 10.75
C SER A 283 -19.25 -2.20 10.15
N GLY A 284 -18.03 -1.68 10.15
CA GLY A 284 -16.85 -2.27 9.51
C GLY A 284 -16.81 -2.12 7.99
N ARG A 285 -17.90 -1.63 7.35
CA ARG A 285 -17.89 -1.38 5.89
C ARG A 285 -17.02 -0.16 5.59
N ALA A 286 -16.13 -0.30 4.61
CA ALA A 286 -15.38 0.83 4.08
C ALA A 286 -16.22 1.61 3.05
N PHE A 287 -16.06 2.92 3.00
CA PHE A 287 -16.44 3.72 1.84
C PHE A 287 -15.17 4.31 1.21
N VAL A 288 -15.10 4.23 -0.09
CA VAL A 288 -13.97 4.71 -0.87
C VAL A 288 -14.24 6.14 -1.29
N ARG A 289 -13.40 7.06 -0.83
CA ARG A 289 -13.48 8.48 -1.22
C ARG A 289 -12.74 8.74 -2.52
N SER A 290 -11.55 8.19 -2.67
CA SER A 290 -10.77 8.36 -3.90
C SER A 290 -10.04 7.09 -4.28
N LYS A 291 -9.82 6.96 -5.58
CA LYS A 291 -9.01 5.89 -6.16
C LYS A 291 -8.08 6.49 -7.21
N THR A 292 -6.80 6.25 -7.03
CA THR A 292 -5.76 6.65 -7.98
C THR A 292 -5.08 5.40 -8.52
N GLU A 293 -4.91 5.35 -9.81
CA GLU A 293 -4.20 4.28 -10.51
C GLU A 293 -3.10 4.89 -11.36
N VAL A 294 -1.90 4.35 -11.24
CA VAL A 294 -0.73 4.72 -12.03
C VAL A 294 -0.31 3.51 -12.83
N VAL A 295 -0.12 3.69 -14.13
CA VAL A 295 0.36 2.65 -15.05
C VAL A 295 1.66 3.12 -15.66
N TYR A 296 2.70 2.29 -15.56
CA TYR A 296 3.99 2.50 -16.20
C TYR A 296 4.10 1.63 -17.44
N LYS A 297 4.39 2.24 -18.58
CA LYS A 297 4.49 1.54 -19.86
C LYS A 297 5.49 2.19 -20.79
N ASP A 298 5.71 1.59 -21.97
CA ASP A 298 6.59 2.12 -23.01
C ASP A 298 8.02 2.40 -22.50
N PHE A 299 8.57 1.45 -21.73
CA PHE A 299 9.92 1.54 -21.21
C PHE A 299 10.95 1.60 -22.34
N LYS A 300 11.76 2.65 -22.35
CA LYS A 300 12.91 2.83 -23.24
C LYS A 300 14.16 2.80 -22.38
N PHE A 301 14.94 1.74 -22.53
CA PHE A 301 16.19 1.56 -21.79
C PHE A 301 17.35 2.14 -22.58
N PHE A 302 18.24 2.82 -21.87
CA PHE A 302 19.46 3.37 -22.45
C PHE A 302 20.62 2.38 -22.21
N THR A 303 21.46 2.22 -23.19
CA THR A 303 22.76 1.58 -23.04
C THR A 303 23.78 2.71 -23.12
N VAL A 304 24.57 2.89 -22.06
CA VAL A 304 25.68 3.85 -22.08
C VAL A 304 26.91 3.10 -22.58
N GLU A 305 27.25 3.31 -23.84
CA GLU A 305 28.53 2.87 -24.40
C GLU A 305 29.59 3.93 -24.08
N TYR A 306 30.60 3.55 -23.33
CA TYR A 306 31.77 4.42 -23.12
C TYR A 306 32.81 4.09 -24.17
N GLU A 307 33.02 5.00 -25.12
CA GLU A 307 34.17 4.96 -26.00
C GLU A 307 35.33 5.64 -25.27
N ILE A 308 36.28 4.85 -24.79
CA ILE A 308 37.57 5.39 -24.28
C ILE A 308 38.34 5.80 -25.51
N ARG A 309 38.44 7.07 -25.77
CA ARG A 309 39.40 7.61 -26.77
C ARG A 309 40.73 7.79 -26.08
N ASP A 310 41.68 6.93 -26.44
CA ASP A 310 43.08 7.05 -26.06
C ASP A 310 43.72 8.32 -26.65
#